data_a45b36971352cc12c87e7f7bf4794582
#
_entry.id   a45b36971352cc12c87e7f7bf4794582
#
_cell.length_a   1.000
_cell.length_b   1.000
_cell.length_c   1.000
_cell.angle_alpha   90.00
_cell.angle_beta   90.00
_cell.angle_gamma   90.00
#
_symmetry.space_group_name_H-M   'P 1'
#
loop_
_entity.id
_entity.type
_entity.pdbx_description
1 polymer ?
#
loop_
_entity_poly.entity_id
_entity_poly.type
_entity_poly.pdbx_seq_one_letter_code
_entity_poly.pdbx_strand_id
1 'polypeptide(L)'
;TRSNLAVCLTKLGDNSAAKETLAPAMETFSGLSPSDFHYSAALAAMGDICFAEKDLSKAAYYYEASLSEIELHMGRNNFYDIVSHNLSEAYENLGGKPALKGMELCRQYFEVFGRPMLQRNFALYLDHIACGLAGEGSECLGFDDHISPDHDFGPSFCIWTDLPDDMCAKLQKAYDLLPKEFMGMKRIVTPNGTDRTGVIKVTDFLRKFTGFDHVPNSSEEWQYTVDENLACAVNGSIFMDNSGFFTDIRQRLQVQPEDIRLRKLAAELEKMAQSGQYNYPRAMKRTDPAAAFFALSAFMESSMKAAHILSPKYAPYSKWLFRSTEALPKFDELAIAVRNIAEGKNITENIEIACAAVRAELKAQQISNSDDYMSVCADDAKRRADIIYTAEEIIAMEWDFFDKVQNEGGRADCQDDYYTFSIMRRSQYYCWELPMLCSLYEDFKAAKADDRNPITEKYGYMMETTAPARFAEIRSSLPEIPQQKKELCSAICQIQTGMMEEFAANYPKLAGRARTIHTYEDTPWLTSYETYLRGELYTYSDITLKFYGSFIARLCTEGINLAYMIMEQSVKMYGYESLDQAEEHS
;
A
#
# COMPACT_ATOMS: atom_id res chain seq x y z
N THR A 1 -33.51 -24.24 28.79
CA THR A 1 -34.93 -23.92 28.47
C THR A 1 -35.09 -23.26 27.11
N ARG A 2 -34.34 -22.18 26.77
CA ARG A 2 -34.36 -21.55 25.43
C ARG A 2 -33.83 -22.49 24.35
N SER A 3 -32.74 -23.21 24.61
CA SER A 3 -32.18 -24.21 23.70
C SER A 3 -33.19 -25.31 23.36
N ASN A 4 -33.88 -25.85 24.38
CA ASN A 4 -34.91 -26.89 24.18
C ASN A 4 -36.10 -26.34 23.36
N LEU A 5 -36.53 -25.09 23.63
CA LEU A 5 -37.60 -24.45 22.86
C LEU A 5 -37.18 -24.24 21.40
N ALA A 6 -35.95 -23.78 21.18
CA ALA A 6 -35.41 -23.59 19.83
C ALA A 6 -35.39 -24.92 19.04
N VAL A 7 -34.95 -26.04 19.66
CA VAL A 7 -34.98 -27.38 19.07
C VAL A 7 -36.42 -27.81 18.71
N CYS A 8 -37.40 -27.52 19.59
CA CYS A 8 -38.81 -27.80 19.29
C CYS A 8 -39.33 -27.00 18.11
N LEU A 9 -39.02 -25.69 18.06
CA LEU A 9 -39.42 -24.82 16.94
C LEU A 9 -38.76 -25.26 15.61
N THR A 10 -37.50 -25.65 15.63
CA THR A 10 -36.81 -26.24 14.48
C THR A 10 -37.51 -27.49 13.97
N LYS A 11 -37.90 -28.38 14.86
CA LYS A 11 -38.66 -29.60 14.49
C LYS A 11 -40.05 -29.31 13.95
N LEU A 12 -40.64 -28.16 14.28
CA LEU A 12 -41.91 -27.69 13.73
C LEU A 12 -41.72 -26.91 12.41
N GLY A 13 -40.48 -26.71 11.95
CA GLY A 13 -40.15 -26.02 10.73
C GLY A 13 -40.07 -24.50 10.84
N ASP A 14 -40.20 -23.92 12.04
CA ASP A 14 -40.09 -22.49 12.29
C ASP A 14 -38.66 -22.11 12.73
N ASN A 15 -37.74 -22.13 11.77
CA ASN A 15 -36.33 -21.84 12.00
C ASN A 15 -36.07 -20.36 12.37
N SER A 16 -36.95 -19.44 11.93
CA SER A 16 -36.83 -18.02 12.28
C SER A 16 -37.09 -17.80 13.76
N ALA A 17 -38.24 -18.31 14.24
CA ALA A 17 -38.57 -18.23 15.67
C ALA A 17 -37.57 -19.00 16.57
N ALA A 18 -37.01 -20.11 16.04
CA ALA A 18 -35.96 -20.84 16.71
C ALA A 18 -34.71 -20.00 16.95
N LYS A 19 -34.23 -19.28 15.91
CA LYS A 19 -33.09 -18.36 16.00
C LYS A 19 -33.34 -17.22 16.97
N GLU A 20 -34.48 -16.55 16.86
CA GLU A 20 -34.85 -15.44 17.77
C GLU A 20 -34.90 -15.91 19.22
N THR A 21 -35.43 -17.10 19.46
CA THR A 21 -35.50 -17.70 20.81
C THR A 21 -34.12 -18.01 21.38
N LEU A 22 -33.19 -18.45 20.49
CA LEU A 22 -31.86 -18.90 20.92
C LEU A 22 -30.85 -17.74 21.05
N ALA A 23 -31.02 -16.66 20.28
CA ALA A 23 -30.06 -15.54 20.21
C ALA A 23 -29.67 -14.96 21.59
N PRO A 24 -30.61 -14.67 22.52
CA PRO A 24 -30.23 -14.17 23.85
C PRO A 24 -29.45 -15.18 24.70
N ALA A 25 -29.66 -16.49 24.47
CA ALA A 25 -28.89 -17.53 25.17
C ALA A 25 -27.45 -17.60 24.62
N MET A 26 -27.31 -17.52 23.29
CA MET A 26 -25.99 -17.47 22.65
C MET A 26 -25.18 -16.25 23.11
N GLU A 27 -25.79 -15.07 23.13
CA GLU A 27 -25.17 -13.84 23.61
C GLU A 27 -24.77 -13.95 25.11
N THR A 28 -25.66 -14.43 25.94
CA THR A 28 -25.40 -14.62 27.40
C THR A 28 -24.24 -15.58 27.64
N PHE A 29 -24.27 -16.76 27.02
CA PHE A 29 -23.28 -17.80 27.27
C PHE A 29 -21.93 -17.47 26.62
N SER A 30 -21.90 -16.84 25.46
CA SER A 30 -20.63 -16.40 24.84
C SER A 30 -19.88 -15.37 25.68
N GLY A 31 -20.58 -14.64 26.57
CA GLY A 31 -20.01 -13.65 27.49
C GLY A 31 -19.55 -14.20 28.84
N LEU A 32 -19.81 -15.48 29.20
CA LEU A 32 -19.47 -16.03 30.51
C LEU A 32 -18.01 -16.50 30.61
N SER A 33 -17.39 -16.30 31.78
CA SER A 33 -16.06 -16.81 32.10
C SER A 33 -16.02 -17.39 33.55
N PRO A 34 -15.68 -18.66 33.75
CA PRO A 34 -15.50 -19.71 32.72
C PRO A 34 -16.80 -19.95 31.94
N SER A 35 -16.71 -20.62 30.78
CA SER A 35 -17.89 -21.00 30.00
C SER A 35 -18.81 -21.89 30.83
N ASP A 36 -20.12 -21.70 30.67
CA ASP A 36 -21.12 -22.52 31.33
C ASP A 36 -21.43 -23.76 30.48
N PHE A 37 -21.57 -24.94 31.09
CA PHE A 37 -21.86 -26.19 30.37
C PHE A 37 -23.14 -26.13 29.52
N HIS A 38 -24.10 -25.24 29.84
CA HIS A 38 -25.31 -25.03 29.04
C HIS A 38 -25.02 -24.36 27.69
N TYR A 39 -23.85 -23.78 27.52
CA TYR A 39 -23.43 -23.21 26.21
C TYR A 39 -23.35 -24.29 25.15
N SER A 40 -22.88 -25.49 25.52
CA SER A 40 -22.85 -26.62 24.57
C SER A 40 -24.23 -26.96 24.01
N ALA A 41 -25.27 -26.92 24.85
CA ALA A 41 -26.65 -27.18 24.41
C ALA A 41 -27.20 -26.06 23.51
N ALA A 42 -26.77 -24.82 23.70
CA ALA A 42 -27.14 -23.70 22.81
C ALA A 42 -26.46 -23.82 21.45
N LEU A 43 -25.18 -24.19 21.45
CA LEU A 43 -24.42 -24.45 20.23
C LEU A 43 -25.00 -25.60 19.41
N ALA A 44 -25.34 -26.75 20.09
CA ALA A 44 -25.97 -27.88 19.40
C ALA A 44 -27.31 -27.47 18.77
N ALA A 45 -28.15 -26.73 19.53
CA ALA A 45 -29.42 -26.23 18.99
C ALA A 45 -29.25 -25.30 17.76
N MET A 46 -28.19 -24.47 17.75
CA MET A 46 -27.87 -23.66 16.58
C MET A 46 -27.42 -24.53 15.40
N GLY A 47 -26.68 -25.59 15.67
CA GLY A 47 -26.32 -26.61 14.69
C GLY A 47 -27.55 -27.26 14.03
N ASP A 48 -28.54 -27.65 14.86
CA ASP A 48 -29.80 -28.24 14.39
C ASP A 48 -30.59 -27.26 13.49
N ILE A 49 -30.64 -25.97 13.84
CA ILE A 49 -31.27 -24.92 13.02
C ILE A 49 -30.58 -24.80 11.68
N CYS A 50 -29.25 -24.68 11.66
CA CYS A 50 -28.48 -24.56 10.43
C CYS A 50 -28.63 -25.83 9.56
N PHE A 51 -28.69 -27.01 10.15
CA PHE A 51 -28.92 -28.26 9.43
C PHE A 51 -30.31 -28.28 8.76
N ALA A 52 -31.34 -27.85 9.48
CA ALA A 52 -32.70 -27.74 8.94
C ALA A 52 -32.82 -26.72 7.80
N GLU A 53 -32.01 -25.67 7.83
CA GLU A 53 -31.90 -24.66 6.75
C GLU A 53 -31.03 -25.10 5.57
N LYS A 54 -30.43 -26.30 5.65
CA LYS A 54 -29.47 -26.82 4.67
C LYS A 54 -28.16 -26.04 4.58
N ASP A 55 -27.85 -25.22 5.57
CA ASP A 55 -26.52 -24.61 5.74
C ASP A 55 -25.63 -25.61 6.50
N LEU A 56 -25.28 -26.69 5.81
CA LEU A 56 -24.60 -27.85 6.41
C LEU A 56 -23.21 -27.49 6.92
N SER A 57 -22.54 -26.51 6.31
CA SER A 57 -21.22 -26.03 6.76
C SER A 57 -21.33 -25.35 8.11
N LYS A 58 -22.33 -24.48 8.33
CA LYS A 58 -22.58 -23.87 9.64
C LYS A 58 -23.10 -24.87 10.66
N ALA A 59 -23.90 -25.85 10.24
CA ALA A 59 -24.33 -26.92 11.12
C ALA A 59 -23.14 -27.67 11.69
N ALA A 60 -22.23 -28.13 10.84
CA ALA A 60 -21.00 -28.81 11.27
C ALA A 60 -20.18 -27.93 12.22
N TYR A 61 -20.03 -26.64 11.90
CA TYR A 61 -19.34 -25.66 12.75
C TYR A 61 -19.92 -25.62 14.18
N TYR A 62 -21.23 -25.47 14.32
CA TYR A 62 -21.86 -25.38 15.63
C TYR A 62 -21.84 -26.71 16.39
N TYR A 63 -21.94 -27.83 15.71
CA TYR A 63 -21.81 -29.17 16.36
C TYR A 63 -20.39 -29.39 16.88
N GLU A 64 -19.34 -29.05 16.15
CA GLU A 64 -17.96 -29.15 16.64
C GLU A 64 -17.70 -28.24 17.83
N ALA A 65 -18.20 -27.00 17.80
CA ALA A 65 -18.10 -26.09 18.94
C ALA A 65 -18.83 -26.67 20.18
N SER A 66 -20.00 -27.27 19.98
CA SER A 66 -20.72 -27.94 21.04
C SER A 66 -19.93 -29.11 21.62
N LEU A 67 -19.34 -29.96 20.77
CA LEU A 67 -18.52 -31.10 21.22
C LEU A 67 -17.33 -30.65 22.07
N SER A 68 -16.66 -29.56 21.68
CA SER A 68 -15.56 -28.98 22.45
C SER A 68 -15.98 -28.50 23.84
N GLU A 69 -17.14 -27.83 23.95
CA GLU A 69 -17.68 -27.39 25.23
C GLU A 69 -18.16 -28.59 26.11
N ILE A 70 -18.74 -29.62 25.48
CA ILE A 70 -19.12 -30.84 26.20
C ILE A 70 -17.88 -31.52 26.78
N GLU A 71 -16.84 -31.71 25.99
CA GLU A 71 -15.61 -32.38 26.43
C GLU A 71 -14.91 -31.61 27.55
N LEU A 72 -14.92 -30.25 27.48
CA LEU A 72 -14.34 -29.37 28.48
C LEU A 72 -15.03 -29.49 29.85
N HIS A 73 -16.36 -29.56 29.87
CA HIS A 73 -17.14 -29.45 31.11
C HIS A 73 -17.65 -30.78 31.64
N MET A 74 -17.93 -31.75 30.79
CA MET A 74 -18.66 -32.97 31.13
C MET A 74 -17.96 -34.26 30.66
N GLY A 75 -16.87 -34.16 29.92
CA GLY A 75 -16.26 -35.30 29.25
C GLY A 75 -17.18 -35.92 28.19
N ARG A 76 -16.73 -37.03 27.59
CA ARG A 76 -17.53 -37.77 26.60
C ARG A 76 -18.67 -38.52 27.29
N ASN A 77 -19.88 -38.09 27.01
CA ASN A 77 -21.12 -38.63 27.59
C ASN A 77 -22.17 -38.84 26.48
N ASN A 78 -23.36 -39.31 26.83
CA ASN A 78 -24.44 -39.56 25.85
C ASN A 78 -24.82 -38.32 25.03
N PHE A 79 -24.66 -37.10 25.55
CA PHE A 79 -24.93 -35.88 24.80
C PHE A 79 -23.82 -35.63 23.77
N TYR A 80 -22.57 -35.92 24.14
CA TYR A 80 -21.44 -35.92 23.20
C TYR A 80 -21.71 -36.86 22.02
N ASP A 81 -22.19 -38.10 22.30
CA ASP A 81 -22.47 -39.09 21.26
C ASP A 81 -23.57 -38.61 20.28
N ILE A 82 -24.63 -37.98 20.82
CA ILE A 82 -25.73 -37.43 20.00
C ILE A 82 -25.18 -36.31 19.07
N VAL A 83 -24.46 -35.35 19.62
CA VAL A 83 -23.92 -34.23 18.81
C VAL A 83 -22.88 -34.71 17.81
N SER A 84 -22.06 -35.73 18.19
CA SER A 84 -21.10 -36.36 17.27
C SER A 84 -21.80 -37.09 16.10
N HIS A 85 -22.95 -37.72 16.37
CA HIS A 85 -23.77 -38.32 15.32
C HIS A 85 -24.34 -37.26 14.36
N ASN A 86 -24.92 -36.18 14.89
CA ASN A 86 -25.44 -35.07 14.08
C ASN A 86 -24.34 -34.41 13.21
N LEU A 87 -23.14 -34.29 13.77
CA LEU A 87 -21.97 -33.81 13.03
C LEU A 87 -21.61 -34.77 11.87
N SER A 88 -21.60 -36.07 12.12
CA SER A 88 -21.34 -37.08 11.09
C SER A 88 -22.36 -37.00 9.96
N GLU A 89 -23.65 -36.86 10.32
CA GLU A 89 -24.74 -36.71 9.36
C GLU A 89 -24.59 -35.42 8.54
N ALA A 90 -24.17 -34.31 9.17
CA ALA A 90 -23.89 -33.06 8.45
C ALA A 90 -22.75 -33.24 7.43
N TYR A 91 -21.67 -33.94 7.81
CA TYR A 91 -20.57 -34.24 6.91
C TYR A 91 -20.96 -35.21 5.78
N GLU A 92 -21.75 -36.24 6.05
CA GLU A 92 -22.23 -37.15 5.01
C GLU A 92 -23.05 -36.39 3.95
N ASN A 93 -23.94 -35.50 4.39
CA ASN A 93 -24.74 -34.66 3.49
C ASN A 93 -23.93 -33.61 2.74
N LEU A 94 -22.75 -33.23 3.23
CA LEU A 94 -21.78 -32.39 2.50
C LEU A 94 -20.95 -33.17 1.47
N GLY A 95 -21.10 -34.50 1.40
CA GLY A 95 -20.27 -35.34 0.53
C GLY A 95 -18.89 -35.65 1.13
N GLY A 96 -18.74 -35.47 2.43
CA GLY A 96 -17.51 -35.64 3.19
C GLY A 96 -17.20 -34.40 4.01
N LYS A 97 -16.16 -34.49 4.84
CA LYS A 97 -15.69 -33.35 5.59
C LYS A 97 -15.22 -32.26 4.60
N PRO A 98 -15.79 -31.03 4.62
CA PRO A 98 -15.37 -30.00 3.68
C PRO A 98 -13.90 -29.70 3.87
N ALA A 99 -13.16 -29.57 2.78
CA ALA A 99 -11.83 -29.00 2.79
C ALA A 99 -11.97 -27.49 3.05
N LEU A 100 -12.11 -27.11 4.32
CA LEU A 100 -12.14 -25.71 4.70
C LEU A 100 -10.80 -25.07 4.31
N LYS A 101 -10.90 -23.90 3.68
CA LYS A 101 -9.74 -23.03 3.49
C LYS A 101 -9.16 -22.67 4.85
N GLY A 102 -7.83 -22.69 4.98
CA GLY A 102 -7.16 -22.43 6.26
C GLY A 102 -7.52 -21.10 6.90
N MET A 103 -7.68 -20.04 6.09
CA MET A 103 -8.14 -18.73 6.56
C MET A 103 -9.53 -18.80 7.21
N GLU A 104 -10.47 -19.54 6.63
CA GLU A 104 -11.81 -19.67 7.16
C GLU A 104 -11.83 -20.56 8.42
N LEU A 105 -11.03 -21.63 8.46
CA LEU A 105 -10.83 -22.44 9.66
C LEU A 105 -10.33 -21.59 10.82
N CYS A 106 -9.33 -20.75 10.59
CA CYS A 106 -8.74 -19.88 11.60
C CYS A 106 -9.73 -18.78 12.06
N ARG A 107 -10.51 -18.22 11.14
CA ARG A 107 -11.57 -17.27 11.47
C ARG A 107 -12.63 -17.89 12.38
N GLN A 108 -13.11 -19.07 12.02
CA GLN A 108 -14.11 -19.78 12.84
C GLN A 108 -13.55 -20.16 14.21
N TYR A 109 -12.32 -20.62 14.28
CA TYR A 109 -11.64 -20.88 15.55
C TYR A 109 -11.55 -19.62 16.43
N PHE A 110 -11.21 -18.48 15.85
CA PHE A 110 -11.20 -17.21 16.55
C PHE A 110 -12.59 -16.82 17.06
N GLU A 111 -13.64 -16.92 16.24
CA GLU A 111 -15.01 -16.53 16.64
C GLU A 111 -15.55 -17.40 17.76
N VAL A 112 -15.26 -18.71 17.74
CA VAL A 112 -15.74 -19.64 18.77
C VAL A 112 -14.98 -19.51 20.09
N PHE A 113 -13.66 -19.39 20.02
CA PHE A 113 -12.81 -19.49 21.21
C PHE A 113 -12.01 -18.21 21.50
N GLY A 114 -11.46 -17.59 20.49
CA GLY A 114 -10.60 -16.42 20.65
C GLY A 114 -11.36 -15.18 21.12
N ARG A 115 -12.42 -14.80 20.39
CA ARG A 115 -13.24 -13.63 20.72
C ARG A 115 -13.86 -13.72 22.14
N PRO A 116 -14.51 -14.82 22.53
CA PRO A 116 -15.02 -14.96 23.89
C PRO A 116 -13.91 -14.91 24.96
N MET A 117 -12.76 -15.52 24.71
CA MET A 117 -11.62 -15.49 25.64
C MET A 117 -11.15 -14.05 25.88
N LEU A 118 -11.02 -13.26 24.83
CA LEU A 118 -10.59 -11.86 24.94
C LEU A 118 -11.64 -10.99 25.63
N GLN A 119 -12.91 -11.13 25.28
CA GLN A 119 -14.00 -10.37 25.89
C GLN A 119 -14.14 -10.67 27.40
N ARG A 120 -13.93 -11.91 27.83
CA ARG A 120 -14.01 -12.31 29.23
C ARG A 120 -12.85 -11.84 30.08
N ASN A 121 -11.63 -11.99 29.55
CA ASN A 121 -10.41 -11.85 30.37
C ASN A 121 -9.69 -10.53 30.12
N PHE A 122 -9.92 -9.85 28.98
CA PHE A 122 -9.15 -8.70 28.53
C PHE A 122 -10.03 -7.55 28.00
N ALA A 123 -11.29 -7.45 28.43
CA ALA A 123 -12.26 -6.47 27.97
C ALA A 123 -11.75 -5.01 28.00
N LEU A 124 -10.95 -4.66 29.02
CA LEU A 124 -10.39 -3.31 29.19
C LEU A 124 -9.20 -3.00 28.24
N TYR A 125 -8.71 -4.00 27.53
CA TYR A 125 -7.52 -3.89 26.67
C TYR A 125 -7.83 -4.12 25.20
N LEU A 126 -9.12 -4.25 24.82
CA LEU A 126 -9.52 -4.60 23.45
C LEU A 126 -9.07 -3.56 22.41
N ASP A 127 -8.93 -2.30 22.80
CA ASP A 127 -8.45 -1.23 21.92
C ASP A 127 -6.93 -1.31 21.65
N HIS A 128 -6.21 -2.11 22.43
CA HIS A 128 -4.79 -2.43 22.27
C HIS A 128 -4.53 -3.82 21.69
N ILE A 129 -5.58 -4.48 21.17
CA ILE A 129 -5.53 -5.86 20.67
C ILE A 129 -6.17 -5.92 19.29
N ALA A 130 -5.41 -6.38 18.33
CA ALA A 130 -5.93 -6.81 17.03
C ALA A 130 -5.73 -8.30 16.85
N CYS A 131 -6.69 -8.98 16.21
CA CYS A 131 -6.62 -10.41 15.96
C CYS A 131 -6.85 -10.72 14.48
N GLY A 132 -6.23 -11.77 14.00
CA GLY A 132 -6.36 -12.19 12.60
C GLY A 132 -5.37 -13.30 12.25
N LEU A 133 -5.15 -13.46 10.96
CA LEU A 133 -4.09 -14.33 10.44
C LEU A 133 -3.38 -13.63 9.28
N ALA A 134 -2.07 -13.48 9.38
CA ALA A 134 -1.19 -12.94 8.33
C ALA A 134 0.18 -13.59 8.44
N GLY A 135 0.95 -13.57 7.35
CA GLY A 135 2.31 -14.10 7.34
C GLY A 135 2.60 -15.07 6.19
N GLU A 136 3.48 -16.02 6.44
CA GLU A 136 4.12 -16.87 5.42
C GLU A 136 3.24 -18.03 4.93
N GLY A 137 2.08 -18.28 5.54
CA GLY A 137 1.24 -19.41 5.19
C GLY A 137 0.54 -19.29 3.83
N SER A 138 0.35 -20.42 3.17
CA SER A 138 -0.43 -20.49 1.92
C SER A 138 -1.86 -19.98 2.11
N GLU A 139 -2.46 -20.23 3.28
CA GLU A 139 -3.78 -19.75 3.67
C GLU A 139 -3.83 -18.22 3.81
N CYS A 140 -2.72 -17.58 4.18
CA CYS A 140 -2.62 -16.12 4.24
C CYS A 140 -2.63 -15.49 2.85
N LEU A 141 -2.15 -16.20 1.83
CA LEU A 141 -2.17 -15.79 0.43
C LEU A 141 -3.44 -16.24 -0.31
N GLY A 142 -4.27 -17.12 0.29
CA GLY A 142 -5.45 -17.72 -0.34
C GLY A 142 -5.11 -18.82 -1.36
N PHE A 143 -3.87 -19.33 -1.34
CA PHE A 143 -3.36 -20.34 -2.28
C PHE A 143 -3.34 -21.75 -1.70
N ASP A 144 -3.83 -21.93 -0.48
CA ASP A 144 -3.96 -23.24 0.15
C ASP A 144 -4.83 -24.19 -0.68
N ASP A 145 -4.40 -25.45 -0.78
CA ASP A 145 -5.02 -26.54 -1.53
C ASP A 145 -4.98 -27.85 -0.72
N HIS A 146 -5.31 -28.97 -1.36
CA HIS A 146 -5.36 -30.29 -0.73
C HIS A 146 -3.97 -30.82 -0.28
N ILE A 147 -2.88 -30.20 -0.71
CA ILE A 147 -1.49 -30.52 -0.31
C ILE A 147 -1.06 -29.66 0.89
N SER A 148 -1.68 -28.49 1.03
CA SER A 148 -1.33 -27.50 2.06
C SER A 148 -1.56 -27.95 3.51
N PRO A 149 -2.49 -28.90 3.84
CA PRO A 149 -2.61 -29.44 5.20
C PRO A 149 -1.41 -30.32 5.58
N ASP A 150 -0.26 -29.71 5.78
CA ASP A 150 0.96 -30.27 6.31
C ASP A 150 1.14 -29.91 7.80
N HIS A 151 2.37 -30.01 8.30
CA HIS A 151 2.70 -29.77 9.70
C HIS A 151 2.50 -28.32 10.17
N ASP A 152 2.27 -27.35 9.26
CA ASP A 152 2.10 -25.94 9.59
C ASP A 152 0.65 -25.42 9.38
N PHE A 153 -0.29 -26.30 9.06
CA PHE A 153 -1.68 -25.96 8.80
C PHE A 153 -2.58 -26.39 9.97
N GLY A 154 -3.36 -25.47 10.53
CA GLY A 154 -4.29 -25.79 11.60
C GLY A 154 -5.00 -24.58 12.20
N PRO A 155 -6.01 -24.81 13.05
CA PRO A 155 -6.79 -23.76 13.68
C PRO A 155 -5.91 -22.92 14.61
N SER A 156 -5.70 -21.66 14.27
CA SER A 156 -4.86 -20.72 15.02
C SER A 156 -5.16 -19.28 14.62
N PHE A 157 -4.65 -18.31 15.36
CA PHE A 157 -4.70 -16.90 14.98
C PHE A 157 -3.59 -16.12 15.68
N CYS A 158 -3.25 -14.96 15.14
CA CYS A 158 -2.35 -13.99 15.75
C CYS A 158 -3.13 -13.04 16.65
N ILE A 159 -2.50 -12.60 17.72
CA ILE A 159 -2.94 -11.51 18.59
C ILE A 159 -1.85 -10.45 18.56
N TRP A 160 -2.06 -9.40 17.74
CA TRP A 160 -1.12 -8.28 17.69
C TRP A 160 -1.46 -7.26 18.75
N THR A 161 -0.45 -6.78 19.47
CA THR A 161 -0.65 -5.86 20.59
C THR A 161 0.55 -4.95 20.86
N ASP A 162 0.29 -3.79 21.45
CA ASP A 162 1.28 -2.85 21.98
C ASP A 162 1.40 -2.90 23.52
N LEU A 163 0.72 -3.84 24.15
CA LEU A 163 0.71 -4.00 25.60
C LEU A 163 2.08 -4.37 26.18
N PRO A 164 2.34 -4.07 27.47
CA PRO A 164 3.56 -4.47 28.17
C PRO A 164 3.78 -5.98 28.25
N ASP A 165 5.01 -6.42 28.44
CA ASP A 165 5.43 -7.83 28.41
C ASP A 165 4.67 -8.72 29.41
N ASP A 166 4.36 -8.20 30.60
CA ASP A 166 3.59 -8.94 31.61
C ASP A 166 2.16 -9.21 31.17
N MET A 167 1.53 -8.30 30.41
CA MET A 167 0.23 -8.49 29.81
C MET A 167 0.28 -9.41 28.59
N CYS A 168 1.31 -9.28 27.76
CA CYS A 168 1.56 -10.23 26.67
C CYS A 168 1.70 -11.66 27.18
N ALA A 169 2.42 -11.88 28.30
CA ALA A 169 2.54 -13.19 28.92
C ALA A 169 1.21 -13.74 29.42
N LYS A 170 0.33 -12.90 29.98
CA LYS A 170 -1.03 -13.29 30.41
C LYS A 170 -1.92 -13.64 29.21
N LEU A 171 -1.86 -12.84 28.15
CA LEU A 171 -2.56 -13.10 26.89
C LEU A 171 -2.11 -14.42 26.26
N GLN A 172 -0.79 -14.66 26.19
CA GLN A 172 -0.23 -15.90 25.63
C GLN A 172 -0.69 -17.12 26.45
N LYS A 173 -0.66 -17.02 27.79
CA LYS A 173 -1.15 -18.09 28.64
C LYS A 173 -2.63 -18.39 28.41
N ALA A 174 -3.47 -17.37 28.21
CA ALA A 174 -4.88 -17.54 27.91
C ALA A 174 -5.08 -18.18 26.51
N TYR A 175 -4.30 -17.75 25.52
CA TYR A 175 -4.28 -18.34 24.19
C TYR A 175 -3.87 -19.82 24.22
N ASP A 176 -2.87 -20.19 25.02
CA ASP A 176 -2.39 -21.56 25.13
C ASP A 176 -3.40 -22.53 25.73
N LEU A 177 -4.33 -22.02 26.55
CA LEU A 177 -5.43 -22.78 27.14
C LEU A 177 -6.59 -23.05 26.18
N LEU A 178 -6.64 -22.37 25.01
CA LEU A 178 -7.66 -22.63 24.01
C LEU A 178 -7.59 -24.08 23.49
N PRO A 179 -8.71 -24.67 23.01
CA PRO A 179 -8.75 -26.03 22.49
C PRO A 179 -7.65 -26.31 21.46
N LYS A 180 -7.01 -27.44 21.58
CA LYS A 180 -5.89 -27.85 20.71
C LYS A 180 -6.33 -28.60 19.47
N GLU A 181 -7.62 -28.83 19.32
CA GLU A 181 -8.23 -29.45 18.15
C GLU A 181 -9.56 -28.75 17.84
N PHE A 182 -9.79 -28.48 16.55
CA PHE A 182 -11.03 -27.88 16.07
C PHE A 182 -11.31 -28.41 14.66
N MET A 183 -12.55 -28.81 14.38
CA MET A 183 -12.96 -29.40 13.10
C MET A 183 -12.08 -30.60 12.69
N GLY A 184 -11.62 -31.38 13.66
CA GLY A 184 -10.75 -32.53 13.46
C GLY A 184 -9.34 -32.19 12.97
N MET A 185 -8.95 -30.93 13.07
CA MET A 185 -7.59 -30.45 12.80
C MET A 185 -6.92 -30.03 14.09
N LYS A 186 -5.66 -30.44 14.28
CA LYS A 186 -4.90 -30.09 15.47
C LYS A 186 -4.31 -28.70 15.33
N ARG A 187 -4.40 -27.90 16.41
CA ARG A 187 -3.65 -26.64 16.50
C ARG A 187 -2.17 -26.94 16.55
N ILE A 188 -1.41 -26.25 15.73
CA ILE A 188 0.02 -26.41 15.70
C ILE A 188 0.60 -25.78 16.95
N VAL A 189 1.38 -26.55 17.68
CA VAL A 189 2.21 -26.10 18.79
C VAL A 189 3.64 -26.43 18.39
N THR A 190 4.33 -25.46 17.82
CA THR A 190 5.76 -25.62 17.50
C THR A 190 6.57 -25.63 18.79
N PRO A 191 7.37 -26.67 19.06
CA PRO A 191 8.12 -26.79 20.31
C PRO A 191 9.13 -25.65 20.55
N ASN A 192 9.52 -24.93 19.52
CA ASN A 192 10.53 -23.86 19.53
C ASN A 192 9.98 -22.47 19.22
N GLY A 193 8.63 -22.25 19.41
CA GLY A 193 8.06 -20.90 19.29
C GLY A 193 8.44 -20.21 17.99
N THR A 194 8.13 -20.83 16.82
CA THR A 194 8.07 -20.02 15.63
C THR A 194 6.88 -19.11 15.81
N ASP A 195 7.14 -17.81 15.95
CA ASP A 195 6.23 -16.72 16.25
C ASP A 195 5.23 -16.44 15.12
N ARG A 196 4.63 -17.50 14.57
CA ARG A 196 3.69 -17.43 13.46
C ARG A 196 2.28 -17.10 13.92
N THR A 197 1.88 -17.61 15.10
CA THR A 197 0.56 -17.39 15.70
C THR A 197 0.68 -17.25 17.21
N GLY A 198 -0.38 -16.79 17.88
CA GLY A 198 -0.35 -16.42 19.28
C GLY A 198 -0.11 -14.94 19.48
N VAL A 199 0.44 -14.56 20.62
CA VAL A 199 0.66 -13.15 20.96
C VAL A 199 1.96 -12.64 20.34
N ILE A 200 1.84 -11.58 19.53
CA ILE A 200 2.94 -10.97 18.81
C ILE A 200 2.91 -9.46 19.11
N LYS A 201 3.98 -8.92 19.64
CA LYS A 201 4.11 -7.46 19.76
C LYS A 201 4.15 -6.82 18.37
N VAL A 202 3.51 -5.69 18.21
CA VAL A 202 3.52 -4.96 16.94
C VAL A 202 4.94 -4.60 16.51
N THR A 203 5.80 -4.22 17.46
CA THR A 203 7.23 -3.95 17.21
C THR A 203 7.98 -5.17 16.68
N ASP A 204 7.66 -6.38 17.17
CA ASP A 204 8.30 -7.61 16.72
C ASP A 204 7.77 -8.06 15.35
N PHE A 205 6.46 -7.88 15.11
CA PHE A 205 5.86 -8.07 13.79
C PHE A 205 6.51 -7.18 12.74
N LEU A 206 6.65 -5.89 13.04
CA LEU A 206 7.28 -4.93 12.14
C LEU A 206 8.74 -5.29 11.92
N ARG A 207 9.50 -5.59 12.98
CA ARG A 207 10.92 -5.98 12.87
C ARG A 207 11.11 -7.23 12.02
N LYS A 208 10.21 -8.21 12.16
CA LYS A 208 10.26 -9.44 11.35
C LYS A 208 10.12 -9.16 9.85
N PHE A 209 9.18 -8.28 9.46
CA PHE A 209 8.84 -8.11 8.06
C PHE A 209 9.47 -6.87 7.41
N THR A 210 9.85 -5.86 8.17
CA THR A 210 10.45 -4.64 7.62
C THR A 210 11.93 -4.48 7.98
N GLY A 211 12.40 -5.14 9.03
CA GLY A 211 13.71 -4.94 9.64
C GLY A 211 13.72 -3.86 10.73
N PHE A 212 12.61 -3.12 10.90
CA PHE A 212 12.48 -2.01 11.86
C PHE A 212 11.36 -2.31 12.85
N ASP A 213 11.37 -1.70 14.03
CA ASP A 213 10.31 -1.84 15.05
C ASP A 213 9.16 -0.84 14.87
N HIS A 214 9.19 -0.09 13.79
CA HIS A 214 8.18 0.87 13.33
C HIS A 214 7.93 0.71 11.82
N VAL A 215 6.88 1.35 11.32
CA VAL A 215 6.66 1.45 9.87
C VAL A 215 7.78 2.31 9.28
N PRO A 216 8.50 1.85 8.24
CA PRO A 216 9.56 2.64 7.61
C PRO A 216 9.07 4.06 7.28
N ASN A 217 9.85 5.06 7.64
CA ASN A 217 9.44 6.47 7.59
C ASN A 217 10.34 7.35 6.71
N SER A 218 11.39 6.78 6.11
CA SER A 218 12.26 7.44 5.13
C SER A 218 12.53 6.53 3.92
N SER A 219 12.92 7.12 2.79
CA SER A 219 13.32 6.35 1.59
C SER A 219 14.48 5.40 1.88
N GLU A 220 15.42 5.78 2.75
CA GLU A 220 16.54 4.93 3.16
C GLU A 220 16.04 3.67 3.88
N GLU A 221 15.10 3.79 4.82
CA GLU A 221 14.54 2.63 5.52
C GLU A 221 13.73 1.74 4.57
N TRP A 222 12.88 2.32 3.71
CA TRP A 222 12.12 1.58 2.72
C TRP A 222 13.01 0.83 1.72
N GLN A 223 14.18 1.33 1.40
CA GLN A 223 15.14 0.66 0.50
C GLN A 223 15.61 -0.69 1.03
N TYR A 224 15.66 -0.87 2.36
CA TYR A 224 16.06 -2.15 2.99
C TYR A 224 14.91 -3.15 3.07
N THR A 225 13.67 -2.77 2.77
CA THR A 225 12.53 -3.68 2.82
C THR A 225 12.52 -4.63 1.64
N VAL A 226 12.14 -5.89 1.92
CA VAL A 226 12.02 -6.95 0.91
C VAL A 226 10.55 -7.17 0.58
N ASP A 227 10.19 -7.17 -0.70
CA ASP A 227 8.80 -7.26 -1.15
C ASP A 227 8.11 -8.54 -0.70
N GLU A 228 8.81 -9.67 -0.67
CA GLU A 228 8.28 -10.96 -0.18
C GLU A 228 7.88 -10.89 1.30
N ASN A 229 8.65 -10.18 2.10
CA ASN A 229 8.35 -9.94 3.51
C ASN A 229 7.17 -8.96 3.67
N LEU A 230 7.14 -7.89 2.87
CA LEU A 230 6.02 -6.95 2.86
C LEU A 230 4.72 -7.64 2.40
N ALA A 231 4.80 -8.54 1.40
CA ALA A 231 3.67 -9.37 1.00
C ALA A 231 3.12 -10.19 2.19
N CYS A 232 3.98 -10.73 3.05
CA CYS A 232 3.57 -11.44 4.27
C CYS A 232 3.00 -10.51 5.34
N ALA A 233 3.49 -9.28 5.45
CA ALA A 233 2.98 -8.31 6.42
C ALA A 233 1.57 -7.82 6.11
N VAL A 234 1.23 -7.70 4.81
CA VAL A 234 -0.04 -7.11 4.36
C VAL A 234 -1.07 -8.12 3.84
N ASN A 235 -0.74 -9.41 3.78
CA ASN A 235 -1.67 -10.47 3.35
C ASN A 235 -2.64 -10.88 4.47
N GLY A 236 -3.40 -11.94 4.21
CA GLY A 236 -4.30 -12.53 5.19
C GLY A 236 -5.51 -11.66 5.54
N SER A 237 -6.05 -11.84 6.73
CA SER A 237 -7.26 -11.15 7.19
C SER A 237 -7.19 -10.75 8.65
N ILE A 238 -7.72 -9.58 8.96
CA ILE A 238 -8.00 -9.15 10.34
C ILE A 238 -9.40 -9.64 10.70
N PHE A 239 -9.53 -10.25 11.88
CA PHE A 239 -10.80 -10.75 12.41
C PHE A 239 -11.40 -9.78 13.45
N MET A 240 -10.56 -9.05 14.16
CA MET A 240 -10.92 -8.04 15.14
C MET A 240 -9.83 -6.98 15.26
N ASP A 241 -10.21 -5.71 15.23
CA ASP A 241 -9.34 -4.55 15.51
C ASP A 241 -10.26 -3.36 15.85
N ASN A 242 -10.63 -3.23 17.13
CA ASN A 242 -11.66 -2.28 17.56
C ASN A 242 -11.23 -0.83 17.36
N SER A 243 -9.99 -0.49 17.65
CA SER A 243 -9.44 0.87 17.48
C SER A 243 -8.91 1.14 16.08
N GLY A 244 -8.71 0.09 15.27
CA GLY A 244 -8.14 0.20 13.93
C GLY A 244 -6.62 0.41 13.89
N PHE A 245 -5.94 0.36 15.04
CA PHE A 245 -4.51 0.69 15.13
C PHE A 245 -3.61 -0.22 14.27
N PHE A 246 -3.90 -1.52 14.24
CA PHE A 246 -3.12 -2.47 13.44
C PHE A 246 -3.51 -2.42 11.96
N THR A 247 -4.77 -2.13 11.68
CA THR A 247 -5.27 -1.87 10.32
C THR A 247 -4.56 -0.66 9.70
N ASP A 248 -4.39 0.43 10.44
CA ASP A 248 -3.62 1.62 10.00
C ASP A 248 -2.17 1.26 9.68
N ILE A 249 -1.49 0.53 10.57
CA ILE A 249 -0.12 0.07 10.35
C ILE A 249 -0.01 -0.71 9.03
N ARG A 250 -0.92 -1.65 8.79
CA ARG A 250 -0.91 -2.46 7.57
C ARG A 250 -1.23 -1.64 6.32
N GLN A 251 -2.14 -0.67 6.40
CA GLN A 251 -2.44 0.24 5.29
C GLN A 251 -1.19 1.08 4.93
N ARG A 252 -0.48 1.59 5.90
CA ARG A 252 0.77 2.32 5.69
C ARG A 252 1.87 1.45 5.08
N LEU A 253 1.92 0.15 5.41
CA LEU A 253 2.85 -0.80 4.79
C LEU A 253 2.47 -1.18 3.36
N GLN A 254 1.21 -1.01 2.93
CA GLN A 254 0.77 -1.33 1.57
C GLN A 254 1.33 -0.37 0.51
N VAL A 255 1.70 0.83 0.90
CA VAL A 255 2.12 1.90 -0.01
C VAL A 255 3.55 2.30 0.29
N GLN A 256 4.48 1.75 -0.49
CA GLN A 256 5.88 2.20 -0.44
C GLN A 256 6.05 3.52 -1.19
N PRO A 257 7.07 4.35 -0.85
CA PRO A 257 7.39 5.56 -1.60
C PRO A 257 7.64 5.28 -3.08
N GLU A 258 7.19 6.17 -3.94
CA GLU A 258 7.22 5.97 -5.39
C GLU A 258 8.65 5.88 -5.96
N ASP A 259 9.61 6.62 -5.41
CA ASP A 259 11.02 6.51 -5.78
C ASP A 259 11.58 5.11 -5.47
N ILE A 260 11.20 4.52 -4.32
CA ILE A 260 11.59 3.16 -3.95
C ILE A 260 10.94 2.12 -4.87
N ARG A 261 9.63 2.26 -5.14
CA ARG A 261 8.92 1.40 -6.09
C ARG A 261 9.64 1.37 -7.45
N LEU A 262 9.98 2.55 -7.97
CA LEU A 262 10.65 2.69 -9.26
C LEU A 262 12.10 2.17 -9.24
N ARG A 263 12.84 2.31 -8.14
CA ARG A 263 14.19 1.72 -8.00
C ARG A 263 14.14 0.20 -7.99
N LYS A 264 13.19 -0.39 -7.26
CA LYS A 264 12.96 -1.85 -7.28
C LYS A 264 12.55 -2.32 -8.66
N LEU A 265 11.64 -1.60 -9.33
CA LEU A 265 11.24 -1.87 -10.70
C LEU A 265 12.45 -1.84 -11.65
N ALA A 266 13.26 -0.79 -11.61
CA ALA A 266 14.45 -0.67 -12.45
C ALA A 266 15.41 -1.86 -12.28
N ALA A 267 15.60 -2.33 -11.03
CA ALA A 267 16.44 -3.50 -10.77
C ALA A 267 15.88 -4.78 -11.40
N GLU A 268 14.55 -4.99 -11.37
CA GLU A 268 13.96 -6.15 -12.03
C GLU A 268 13.97 -6.04 -13.56
N LEU A 269 13.74 -4.84 -14.12
CA LEU A 269 13.87 -4.60 -15.57
C LEU A 269 15.30 -4.86 -16.08
N GLU A 270 16.32 -4.42 -15.36
CA GLU A 270 17.72 -4.70 -15.68
C GLU A 270 18.01 -6.21 -15.66
N LYS A 271 17.51 -6.93 -14.65
CA LYS A 271 17.63 -8.39 -14.61
C LYS A 271 16.91 -9.08 -15.77
N MET A 272 15.73 -8.59 -16.19
CA MET A 272 15.03 -9.09 -17.38
C MET A 272 15.89 -8.94 -18.64
N ALA A 273 16.47 -7.74 -18.84
CA ALA A 273 17.35 -7.48 -19.98
C ALA A 273 18.56 -8.42 -19.96
N GLN A 274 19.27 -8.46 -18.84
CA GLN A 274 20.52 -9.24 -18.71
C GLN A 274 20.26 -10.74 -18.83
N SER A 275 19.23 -11.27 -18.19
CA SER A 275 18.98 -12.71 -18.16
C SER A 275 18.30 -13.19 -19.44
N GLY A 276 17.17 -12.59 -19.83
CA GLY A 276 16.37 -13.04 -20.98
C GLY A 276 16.89 -12.58 -22.32
N GLN A 277 17.05 -11.26 -22.50
CA GLN A 277 17.37 -10.69 -23.80
C GLN A 277 18.86 -10.82 -24.15
N TYR A 278 19.76 -10.86 -23.16
CA TYR A 278 21.20 -10.89 -23.40
C TYR A 278 21.84 -12.26 -23.10
N ASN A 279 21.75 -12.78 -21.87
CA ASN A 279 22.52 -13.99 -21.47
C ASN A 279 21.94 -15.27 -22.05
N TYR A 280 20.62 -15.45 -22.09
CA TYR A 280 20.00 -16.65 -22.63
C TYR A 280 20.45 -16.95 -24.09
N PRO A 281 20.32 -16.02 -25.07
CA PRO A 281 20.77 -16.25 -26.44
C PRO A 281 22.27 -16.56 -26.53
N ARG A 282 23.08 -15.98 -25.65
CA ARG A 282 24.55 -16.24 -25.62
C ARG A 282 24.88 -17.62 -25.06
N ALA A 283 24.16 -18.05 -24.02
CA ALA A 283 24.33 -19.41 -23.48
C ALA A 283 23.95 -20.47 -24.54
N MET A 284 22.87 -20.25 -25.27
CA MET A 284 22.42 -21.10 -26.36
C MET A 284 23.48 -21.19 -27.49
N LYS A 285 24.07 -20.05 -27.90
CA LYS A 285 25.16 -20.02 -28.89
C LYS A 285 26.42 -20.76 -28.42
N ARG A 286 26.64 -20.83 -27.11
CA ARG A 286 27.79 -21.57 -26.51
C ARG A 286 27.47 -23.03 -26.24
N THR A 287 26.24 -23.47 -26.52
CA THR A 287 25.77 -24.83 -26.19
C THR A 287 25.91 -25.15 -24.69
N ASP A 288 25.69 -24.15 -23.83
CA ASP A 288 25.72 -24.27 -22.36
C ASP A 288 24.29 -24.30 -21.79
N PRO A 289 23.72 -25.52 -21.63
CA PRO A 289 22.34 -25.64 -21.15
C PRO A 289 22.17 -25.22 -19.68
N ALA A 290 23.23 -25.34 -18.87
CA ALA A 290 23.16 -24.94 -17.47
C ALA A 290 23.05 -23.41 -17.35
N ALA A 291 23.93 -22.68 -18.06
CA ALA A 291 23.84 -21.21 -18.09
C ALA A 291 22.52 -20.72 -18.69
N ALA A 292 22.00 -21.39 -19.73
CA ALA A 292 20.71 -21.08 -20.31
C ALA A 292 19.57 -21.26 -19.30
N PHE A 293 19.57 -22.33 -18.53
CA PHE A 293 18.57 -22.62 -17.51
C PHE A 293 18.58 -21.56 -16.39
N PHE A 294 19.74 -21.19 -15.86
CA PHE A 294 19.88 -20.13 -14.87
C PHE A 294 19.38 -18.77 -15.40
N ALA A 295 19.71 -18.45 -16.63
CA ALA A 295 19.26 -17.23 -17.29
C ALA A 295 17.71 -17.20 -17.40
N LEU A 296 17.09 -18.29 -17.83
CA LEU A 296 15.63 -18.39 -17.93
C LEU A 296 14.95 -18.30 -16.56
N SER A 297 15.49 -18.97 -15.55
CA SER A 297 14.94 -18.90 -14.20
C SER A 297 14.96 -17.48 -13.66
N ALA A 298 16.08 -16.78 -13.81
CA ALA A 298 16.21 -15.38 -13.40
C ALA A 298 15.27 -14.45 -14.18
N PHE A 299 15.11 -14.69 -15.50
CA PHE A 299 14.19 -13.91 -16.34
C PHE A 299 12.73 -14.09 -15.91
N MET A 300 12.28 -15.32 -15.73
CA MET A 300 10.93 -15.61 -15.30
C MET A 300 10.63 -14.96 -13.95
N GLU A 301 11.53 -15.09 -12.98
CA GLU A 301 11.37 -14.49 -11.66
C GLU A 301 11.26 -12.96 -11.76
N SER A 302 12.20 -12.31 -12.46
CA SER A 302 12.23 -10.84 -12.57
C SER A 302 11.05 -10.30 -13.36
N SER A 303 10.57 -10.98 -14.42
CA SER A 303 9.40 -10.55 -15.18
C SER A 303 8.12 -10.59 -14.33
N MET A 304 7.96 -11.62 -13.50
CA MET A 304 6.85 -11.73 -12.57
C MET A 304 6.93 -10.69 -11.45
N LYS A 305 8.11 -10.43 -10.88
CA LYS A 305 8.30 -9.36 -9.86
C LYS A 305 8.03 -7.98 -10.45
N ALA A 306 8.50 -7.69 -11.66
CA ALA A 306 8.19 -6.43 -12.36
C ALA A 306 6.68 -6.23 -12.55
N ALA A 307 5.94 -7.30 -12.94
CA ALA A 307 4.49 -7.26 -13.08
C ALA A 307 3.78 -6.95 -11.75
N HIS A 308 4.26 -7.49 -10.62
CA HIS A 308 3.72 -7.17 -9.30
C HIS A 308 3.96 -5.69 -8.93
N ILE A 309 5.17 -5.19 -9.14
CA ILE A 309 5.51 -3.79 -8.85
C ILE A 309 4.67 -2.84 -9.70
N LEU A 310 4.40 -3.19 -10.96
CA LEU A 310 3.52 -2.42 -11.86
C LEU A 310 2.03 -2.55 -11.49
N SER A 311 1.63 -3.57 -10.75
CA SER A 311 0.26 -3.78 -10.25
C SER A 311 0.04 -3.30 -8.81
N PRO A 312 0.76 -2.32 -8.28
CA PRO A 312 1.03 -1.94 -6.88
C PRO A 312 0.69 -3.04 -5.86
N LYS A 313 1.34 -4.18 -6.04
CA LYS A 313 1.15 -5.36 -5.20
C LYS A 313 2.52 -6.00 -4.93
N TYR A 314 2.81 -6.34 -3.70
CA TYR A 314 4.07 -7.02 -3.38
C TYR A 314 4.10 -8.43 -3.92
N ALA A 315 5.23 -8.80 -4.54
CA ALA A 315 5.46 -10.15 -5.01
C ALA A 315 5.64 -11.10 -3.82
N PRO A 316 4.89 -12.22 -3.76
CA PRO A 316 5.12 -13.23 -2.74
C PRO A 316 6.40 -14.01 -3.05
N TYR A 317 6.87 -14.82 -2.08
CA TYR A 317 8.03 -15.69 -2.26
C TYR A 317 7.81 -16.72 -3.39
N SER A 318 8.91 -17.24 -3.93
CA SER A 318 9.00 -17.98 -5.20
C SER A 318 7.99 -19.13 -5.36
N LYS A 319 7.66 -19.87 -4.27
CA LYS A 319 6.66 -20.96 -4.30
C LYS A 319 5.29 -20.50 -4.84
N TRP A 320 4.89 -19.27 -4.58
CA TRP A 320 3.57 -18.73 -4.94
C TRP A 320 3.63 -17.62 -5.99
N LEU A 321 4.82 -17.21 -6.42
CA LEU A 321 5.03 -16.08 -7.31
C LEU A 321 4.27 -16.25 -8.64
N PHE A 322 4.39 -17.41 -9.29
CA PHE A 322 3.70 -17.65 -10.54
C PHE A 322 2.17 -17.63 -10.39
N ARG A 323 1.65 -18.33 -9.36
CA ARG A 323 0.21 -18.36 -9.09
C ARG A 323 -0.35 -16.97 -8.74
N SER A 324 0.44 -16.14 -8.06
CA SER A 324 0.08 -14.75 -7.80
C SER A 324 0.07 -13.92 -9.07
N THR A 325 1.01 -14.17 -9.99
CA THR A 325 1.10 -13.48 -11.28
C THR A 325 -0.11 -13.78 -12.17
N GLU A 326 -0.59 -15.03 -12.21
CA GLU A 326 -1.81 -15.42 -12.94
C GLU A 326 -3.08 -14.67 -12.46
N ALA A 327 -3.06 -14.14 -11.24
CA ALA A 327 -4.17 -13.37 -10.67
C ALA A 327 -4.01 -11.85 -10.83
N LEU A 328 -2.93 -11.38 -11.49
CA LEU A 328 -2.72 -9.96 -11.74
C LEU A 328 -3.54 -9.49 -12.94
N PRO A 329 -4.30 -8.41 -12.84
CA PRO A 329 -4.94 -7.82 -14.00
C PRO A 329 -3.89 -7.32 -15.00
N LYS A 330 -4.19 -7.35 -16.29
CA LYS A 330 -3.35 -6.86 -17.41
C LYS A 330 -2.08 -7.69 -17.71
N PHE A 331 -1.77 -8.77 -16.98
CA PHE A 331 -0.56 -9.56 -17.16
C PHE A 331 -0.83 -11.02 -17.60
N ASP A 332 -2.00 -11.29 -18.17
CA ASP A 332 -2.35 -12.64 -18.70
C ASP A 332 -1.35 -13.13 -19.75
N GLU A 333 -0.95 -12.26 -20.69
CA GLU A 333 0.03 -12.59 -21.73
C GLU A 333 1.41 -12.91 -21.14
N LEU A 334 1.84 -12.16 -20.11
CA LEU A 334 3.08 -12.44 -19.40
C LEU A 334 3.00 -13.81 -18.68
N ALA A 335 1.92 -14.11 -18.00
CA ALA A 335 1.75 -15.38 -17.30
C ALA A 335 1.76 -16.56 -18.28
N ILE A 336 1.11 -16.42 -19.45
CA ILE A 336 1.17 -17.43 -20.53
C ILE A 336 2.59 -17.59 -21.06
N ALA A 337 3.30 -16.48 -21.30
CA ALA A 337 4.67 -16.50 -21.79
C ALA A 337 5.61 -17.20 -20.79
N VAL A 338 5.51 -16.87 -19.49
CA VAL A 338 6.30 -17.52 -18.42
C VAL A 338 6.02 -19.02 -18.37
N ARG A 339 4.75 -19.44 -18.47
CA ARG A 339 4.38 -20.86 -18.51
C ARG A 339 5.00 -21.56 -19.73
N ASN A 340 4.91 -20.96 -20.92
CA ASN A 340 5.50 -21.51 -22.14
C ASN A 340 7.02 -21.64 -22.05
N ILE A 341 7.70 -20.66 -21.44
CA ILE A 341 9.15 -20.73 -21.17
C ILE A 341 9.46 -21.91 -20.24
N ALA A 342 8.70 -22.08 -19.16
CA ALA A 342 8.89 -23.18 -18.22
C ALA A 342 8.67 -24.56 -18.87
N GLU A 343 7.77 -24.64 -19.84
CA GLU A 343 7.48 -25.85 -20.64
C GLU A 343 8.46 -26.06 -21.83
N GLY A 344 9.41 -25.15 -22.04
CA GLY A 344 10.38 -25.20 -23.13
C GLY A 344 9.81 -24.85 -24.53
N LYS A 345 8.68 -24.13 -24.59
CA LYS A 345 8.00 -23.80 -25.85
C LYS A 345 8.40 -22.40 -26.34
N ASN A 346 8.87 -22.29 -27.57
CA ASN A 346 9.15 -21.01 -28.25
C ASN A 346 9.84 -19.96 -27.34
N ILE A 347 10.86 -20.35 -26.60
CA ILE A 347 11.44 -19.62 -25.48
C ILE A 347 11.79 -18.17 -25.88
N THR A 348 12.52 -18.00 -26.99
CA THR A 348 12.97 -16.65 -27.43
C THR A 348 11.77 -15.72 -27.73
N GLU A 349 10.74 -16.25 -28.36
CA GLU A 349 9.51 -15.49 -28.66
C GLU A 349 8.76 -15.12 -27.37
N ASN A 350 8.64 -16.07 -26.44
CA ASN A 350 7.95 -15.83 -25.16
C ASN A 350 8.72 -14.86 -24.24
N ILE A 351 10.05 -14.79 -24.32
CA ILE A 351 10.84 -13.74 -23.66
C ILE A 351 10.39 -12.36 -24.16
N GLU A 352 10.27 -12.17 -25.47
CA GLU A 352 9.86 -10.87 -26.03
C GLU A 352 8.37 -10.55 -25.77
N ILE A 353 7.49 -11.55 -25.74
CA ILE A 353 6.08 -11.38 -25.33
C ILE A 353 6.01 -10.87 -23.88
N ALA A 354 6.75 -11.47 -22.96
CA ALA A 354 6.79 -11.03 -21.57
C ALA A 354 7.36 -9.60 -21.45
N CYS A 355 8.42 -9.28 -22.19
CA CYS A 355 8.99 -7.93 -22.24
C CYS A 355 7.98 -6.93 -22.83
N ALA A 356 7.23 -7.29 -23.87
CA ALA A 356 6.22 -6.43 -24.47
C ALA A 356 5.06 -6.11 -23.50
N ALA A 357 4.60 -7.10 -22.75
CA ALA A 357 3.56 -6.91 -21.73
C ALA A 357 4.01 -5.92 -20.63
N VAL A 358 5.27 -6.04 -20.17
CA VAL A 358 5.85 -5.09 -19.20
C VAL A 358 5.98 -3.69 -19.82
N ARG A 359 6.51 -3.55 -21.06
CA ARG A 359 6.62 -2.26 -21.75
C ARG A 359 5.27 -1.56 -21.93
N ALA A 360 4.21 -2.31 -22.24
CA ALA A 360 2.87 -1.74 -22.38
C ALA A 360 2.41 -1.04 -21.08
N GLU A 361 2.63 -1.67 -19.93
CA GLU A 361 2.25 -1.08 -18.65
C GLU A 361 3.21 0.04 -18.21
N LEU A 362 4.51 -0.04 -18.51
CA LEU A 362 5.47 1.06 -18.31
C LEU A 362 5.04 2.33 -19.08
N LYS A 363 4.57 2.15 -20.30
CA LYS A 363 4.04 3.23 -21.12
C LYS A 363 2.73 3.80 -20.59
N ALA A 364 1.81 2.92 -20.16
CA ALA A 364 0.54 3.33 -19.55
C ALA A 364 0.74 4.15 -18.28
N GLN A 365 1.76 3.80 -17.46
CA GLN A 365 2.13 4.52 -16.24
C GLN A 365 3.08 5.71 -16.50
N GLN A 366 3.41 6.02 -17.74
CA GLN A 366 4.32 7.11 -18.12
C GLN A 366 5.73 7.00 -17.47
N ILE A 367 6.19 5.77 -17.24
CA ILE A 367 7.51 5.49 -16.67
C ILE A 367 8.57 5.45 -17.79
N SER A 368 8.28 4.76 -18.89
CA SER A 368 9.12 4.68 -20.07
C SER A 368 8.27 4.55 -21.33
N ASN A 369 8.69 5.23 -22.40
CA ASN A 369 8.10 5.12 -23.74
C ASN A 369 8.98 4.30 -24.71
N SER A 370 10.05 3.67 -24.20
CA SER A 370 10.99 2.92 -25.01
C SER A 370 10.38 1.59 -25.49
N ASP A 371 10.54 1.32 -26.78
CA ASP A 371 10.26 0.00 -27.38
C ASP A 371 11.52 -0.86 -27.50
N ASP A 372 12.64 -0.41 -26.94
CA ASP A 372 13.96 -1.03 -26.97
C ASP A 372 14.14 -2.09 -25.89
N TYR A 373 15.38 -2.50 -25.62
CA TYR A 373 15.73 -3.44 -24.55
C TYR A 373 15.22 -2.99 -23.18
N MET A 374 14.93 -3.95 -22.32
CA MET A 374 14.43 -3.67 -20.96
C MET A 374 15.43 -2.87 -20.12
N SER A 375 16.73 -2.87 -20.44
CA SER A 375 17.75 -2.03 -19.80
C SER A 375 17.50 -0.53 -20.04
N VAL A 376 17.02 -0.13 -21.23
CA VAL A 376 16.64 1.25 -21.48
C VAL A 376 15.44 1.66 -20.64
N CYS A 377 14.45 0.78 -20.53
CA CYS A 377 13.31 0.99 -19.62
C CYS A 377 13.74 1.07 -18.15
N ALA A 378 14.75 0.29 -17.75
CA ALA A 378 15.34 0.33 -16.42
C ALA A 378 16.00 1.69 -16.11
N ASP A 379 16.76 2.23 -17.08
CA ASP A 379 17.37 3.55 -16.96
C ASP A 379 16.33 4.66 -16.84
N ASP A 380 15.23 4.58 -17.60
CA ASP A 380 14.11 5.52 -17.50
C ASP A 380 13.42 5.45 -16.12
N ALA A 381 13.14 4.25 -15.62
CA ALA A 381 12.56 4.05 -14.30
C ALA A 381 13.47 4.59 -13.19
N LYS A 382 14.78 4.33 -13.28
CA LYS A 382 15.78 4.86 -12.34
C LYS A 382 15.84 6.37 -12.37
N ARG A 383 15.88 6.97 -13.56
CA ARG A 383 15.88 8.43 -13.72
C ARG A 383 14.61 9.05 -13.11
N ARG A 384 13.46 8.43 -13.32
CA ARG A 384 12.20 8.87 -12.73
C ARG A 384 12.22 8.79 -11.19
N ALA A 385 12.80 7.73 -10.64
CA ALA A 385 13.02 7.59 -9.19
C ALA A 385 13.91 8.69 -8.63
N ASP A 386 15.02 8.99 -9.33
CA ASP A 386 15.96 10.04 -8.91
C ASP A 386 15.32 11.44 -8.96
N ILE A 387 14.46 11.71 -9.96
CA ILE A 387 13.66 12.93 -10.04
C ILE A 387 12.75 13.05 -8.82
N ILE A 388 11.99 12.02 -8.51
CA ILE A 388 11.03 12.01 -7.39
C ILE A 388 11.78 12.19 -6.06
N TYR A 389 12.81 11.41 -5.82
CA TYR A 389 13.62 11.53 -4.59
C TYR A 389 14.17 12.95 -4.40
N THR A 390 14.81 13.51 -5.44
CA THR A 390 15.40 14.86 -5.36
C THR A 390 14.33 15.92 -5.15
N ALA A 391 13.19 15.78 -5.82
CA ALA A 391 12.06 16.70 -5.66
C ALA A 391 11.50 16.68 -4.23
N GLU A 392 11.32 15.49 -3.62
CA GLU A 392 10.82 15.37 -2.24
C GLU A 392 11.79 16.02 -1.23
N GLU A 393 13.10 15.84 -1.40
CA GLU A 393 14.12 16.51 -0.60
C GLU A 393 14.04 18.05 -0.72
N ILE A 394 13.86 18.56 -1.94
CA ILE A 394 13.67 20.00 -2.18
C ILE A 394 12.38 20.49 -1.50
N ILE A 395 11.28 19.78 -1.67
CA ILE A 395 9.97 20.13 -1.08
C ILE A 395 10.06 20.21 0.45
N ALA A 396 10.74 19.26 1.07
CA ALA A 396 10.93 19.26 2.53
C ALA A 396 11.73 20.48 3.00
N MET A 397 12.83 20.85 2.30
CA MET A 397 13.59 22.04 2.61
C MET A 397 12.80 23.34 2.34
N GLU A 398 12.07 23.38 1.24
CA GLU A 398 11.24 24.53 0.87
C GLU A 398 10.12 24.78 1.88
N TRP A 399 9.51 23.70 2.39
CA TRP A 399 8.54 23.80 3.47
C TRP A 399 9.16 24.36 4.76
N ASP A 400 10.36 23.89 5.14
CA ASP A 400 11.09 24.44 6.32
C ASP A 400 11.38 25.93 6.16
N PHE A 401 11.71 26.41 4.97
CA PHE A 401 11.86 27.82 4.68
C PHE A 401 10.53 28.58 4.68
N PHE A 402 9.48 28.01 4.12
CA PHE A 402 8.14 28.62 4.04
C PHE A 402 7.50 28.78 5.41
N ASP A 403 7.63 27.76 6.28
CA ASP A 403 7.14 27.81 7.66
C ASP A 403 7.74 28.96 8.48
N LYS A 404 8.96 29.37 8.16
CA LYS A 404 9.70 30.45 8.84
C LYS A 404 9.44 31.86 8.27
N VAL A 405 8.67 31.98 7.19
CA VAL A 405 8.34 33.29 6.60
C VAL A 405 7.52 34.11 7.57
N GLN A 406 7.95 35.35 7.83
CA GLN A 406 7.25 36.31 8.69
C GLN A 406 6.37 37.22 7.84
N ASN A 407 5.05 37.17 8.06
CA ASN A 407 4.08 38.04 7.38
C ASN A 407 3.66 39.19 8.29
N GLU A 408 3.44 40.38 7.75
CA GLU A 408 3.01 41.56 8.54
C GLU A 408 1.65 41.35 9.21
N GLY A 409 0.77 40.54 8.65
CA GLY A 409 -0.55 40.17 9.18
C GLY A 409 -0.53 38.98 10.15
N GLY A 410 0.63 38.43 10.48
CA GLY A 410 0.78 37.17 11.21
C GLY A 410 0.91 35.96 10.30
N ARG A 411 0.83 34.76 10.86
CA ARG A 411 0.94 33.49 10.12
C ARG A 411 -0.20 33.36 9.10
N ALA A 412 0.14 33.01 7.88
CA ALA A 412 -0.85 32.82 6.82
C ALA A 412 -1.41 31.37 6.85
N ASP A 413 -2.69 31.19 6.54
CA ASP A 413 -3.38 29.89 6.56
C ASP A 413 -2.66 28.82 5.70
N CYS A 414 -2.05 29.22 4.59
CA CYS A 414 -1.31 28.31 3.72
C CYS A 414 -0.02 27.77 4.35
N GLN A 415 0.49 28.38 5.42
CA GLN A 415 1.66 27.86 6.17
C GLN A 415 1.26 26.70 7.10
N ASP A 416 -0.02 26.38 7.24
CA ASP A 416 -0.55 25.25 7.99
C ASP A 416 -1.12 24.14 7.06
N ASP A 417 -1.08 24.35 5.74
CA ASP A 417 -1.58 23.41 4.71
C ASP A 417 -0.43 22.79 3.91
N TYR A 418 0.28 21.86 4.54
CA TYR A 418 1.32 21.07 3.87
C TYR A 418 0.78 20.24 2.70
N TYR A 419 -0.46 19.75 2.78
CA TYR A 419 -1.04 18.91 1.74
C TYR A 419 -1.11 19.66 0.40
N THR A 420 -1.77 20.82 0.38
CA THR A 420 -1.88 21.65 -0.82
C THR A 420 -0.50 22.12 -1.31
N PHE A 421 0.37 22.57 -0.37
CA PHE A 421 1.73 22.97 -0.70
C PHE A 421 2.50 21.86 -1.42
N SER A 422 2.48 20.65 -0.87
CA SER A 422 3.21 19.52 -1.42
C SER A 422 2.70 19.10 -2.81
N ILE A 423 1.39 19.11 -3.06
CA ILE A 423 0.82 18.84 -4.38
C ILE A 423 1.29 19.88 -5.39
N MET A 424 1.22 21.16 -5.06
CA MET A 424 1.66 22.23 -5.96
C MET A 424 3.14 22.09 -6.35
N ARG A 425 4.00 21.74 -5.38
CA ARG A 425 5.44 21.59 -5.65
C ARG A 425 5.76 20.29 -6.37
N ARG A 426 5.14 19.17 -6.01
CA ARG A 426 5.27 17.91 -6.74
C ARG A 426 4.86 18.03 -8.18
N SER A 427 3.71 18.63 -8.44
CA SER A 427 3.22 18.81 -9.82
C SER A 427 4.19 19.62 -10.70
N GLN A 428 4.90 20.58 -10.13
CA GLN A 428 5.93 21.35 -10.80
C GLN A 428 7.23 20.56 -10.97
N TYR A 429 7.80 20.05 -9.87
CA TYR A 429 9.13 19.44 -9.86
C TYR A 429 9.19 18.09 -10.58
N TYR A 430 8.10 17.31 -10.57
CA TYR A 430 8.04 16.03 -11.30
C TYR A 430 8.03 16.21 -12.84
N CYS A 431 7.80 17.43 -13.32
CA CYS A 431 7.95 17.79 -14.73
C CYS A 431 9.37 18.24 -15.11
N TRP A 432 10.25 18.42 -14.12
CA TRP A 432 11.58 18.96 -14.33
C TRP A 432 12.62 17.88 -14.63
N GLU A 433 13.74 18.30 -15.22
CA GLU A 433 14.88 17.43 -15.48
C GLU A 433 15.76 17.27 -14.25
N LEU A 434 16.32 16.07 -14.07
CA LEU A 434 17.17 15.76 -12.91
C LEU A 434 18.34 16.73 -12.70
N PRO A 435 19.13 17.14 -13.74
CA PRO A 435 20.21 18.10 -13.52
C PRO A 435 19.76 19.45 -12.98
N MET A 436 18.56 19.89 -13.36
CA MET A 436 17.96 21.14 -12.86
C MET A 436 17.55 21.01 -11.40
N LEU A 437 16.91 19.88 -11.03
CA LEU A 437 16.54 19.60 -9.65
C LEU A 437 17.78 19.46 -8.75
N CYS A 438 18.82 18.76 -9.20
CA CYS A 438 20.07 18.66 -8.44
C CYS A 438 20.71 20.06 -8.20
N SER A 439 20.67 20.93 -9.21
CA SER A 439 21.19 22.29 -9.05
C SER A 439 20.37 23.12 -8.06
N LEU A 440 19.03 23.03 -8.12
CA LEU A 440 18.14 23.70 -7.17
C LEU A 440 18.32 23.16 -5.72
N TYR A 441 18.49 21.86 -5.60
CA TYR A 441 18.79 21.23 -4.31
C TYR A 441 20.05 21.82 -3.66
N GLU A 442 21.13 21.98 -4.42
CA GLU A 442 22.36 22.61 -3.95
C GLU A 442 22.17 24.11 -3.64
N ASP A 443 21.32 24.84 -4.41
CA ASP A 443 20.97 26.23 -4.10
C ASP A 443 20.29 26.35 -2.73
N PHE A 444 19.35 25.47 -2.40
CA PHE A 444 18.68 25.46 -1.10
C PHE A 444 19.61 25.04 0.04
N LYS A 445 20.52 24.09 -0.19
CA LYS A 445 21.54 23.71 0.79
C LYS A 445 22.49 24.87 1.09
N ALA A 446 22.95 25.58 0.05
CA ALA A 446 23.80 26.76 0.19
C ALA A 446 23.06 27.88 0.95
N ALA A 447 21.81 28.15 0.60
CA ALA A 447 21.00 29.14 1.31
C ALA A 447 20.84 28.80 2.80
N LYS A 448 20.60 27.52 3.13
CA LYS A 448 20.50 27.04 4.53
C LYS A 448 21.83 27.21 5.27
N ALA A 449 22.95 26.92 4.61
CA ALA A 449 24.29 27.09 5.21
C ALA A 449 24.66 28.57 5.47
N ASP A 450 24.16 29.48 4.61
CA ASP A 450 24.35 30.92 4.69
C ASP A 450 23.33 31.65 5.57
N ASP A 451 22.44 30.88 6.26
CA ASP A 451 21.30 31.39 7.05
C ASP A 451 20.37 32.33 6.25
N ARG A 452 20.23 32.05 4.96
CA ARG A 452 19.32 32.74 4.04
C ARG A 452 18.02 31.97 3.90
N ASN A 453 16.93 32.70 3.63
CA ASN A 453 15.64 32.10 3.32
C ASN A 453 15.17 32.52 1.91
N PRO A 454 15.37 31.66 0.88
CA PRO A 454 14.98 31.97 -0.49
C PRO A 454 13.49 32.26 -0.67
N ILE A 455 12.63 31.69 0.18
CA ILE A 455 11.19 31.95 0.11
C ILE A 455 10.85 33.35 0.62
N THR A 456 11.51 33.80 1.69
CA THR A 456 11.40 35.20 2.15
C THR A 456 11.91 36.17 1.09
N GLU A 457 13.05 35.87 0.45
CA GLU A 457 13.60 36.68 -0.65
C GLU A 457 12.64 36.76 -1.83
N LYS A 458 12.07 35.63 -2.25
CA LYS A 458 11.04 35.54 -3.32
C LYS A 458 9.87 36.48 -3.01
N TYR A 459 9.28 36.40 -1.82
CA TYR A 459 8.19 37.29 -1.42
C TYR A 459 8.63 38.75 -1.37
N GLY A 460 9.86 39.02 -0.94
CA GLY A 460 10.43 40.36 -0.99
C GLY A 460 10.47 40.91 -2.42
N TYR A 461 10.97 40.16 -3.41
CA TYR A 461 10.99 40.57 -4.81
C TYR A 461 9.59 40.77 -5.41
N MET A 462 8.59 39.95 -5.01
CA MET A 462 7.21 40.09 -5.46
C MET A 462 6.59 41.43 -5.01
N MET A 463 7.07 42.02 -3.91
CA MET A 463 6.57 43.32 -3.44
C MET A 463 6.93 44.47 -4.36
N GLU A 464 7.85 44.32 -5.34
CA GLU A 464 8.18 45.35 -6.34
C GLU A 464 6.92 45.82 -7.06
N THR A 465 5.98 44.93 -7.36
CA THR A 465 4.72 45.22 -8.08
C THR A 465 3.51 45.27 -7.17
N THR A 466 3.45 44.42 -6.14
CA THR A 466 2.29 44.32 -5.25
C THR A 466 2.27 45.37 -4.12
N ALA A 467 3.46 45.85 -3.68
CA ALA A 467 3.59 46.83 -2.59
C ALA A 467 4.85 47.71 -2.81
N PRO A 468 4.94 48.57 -3.88
CA PRO A 468 6.15 49.27 -4.27
C PRO A 468 6.77 50.18 -3.18
N ALA A 469 5.93 50.83 -2.37
CA ALA A 469 6.41 51.70 -1.29
C ALA A 469 7.14 50.88 -0.23
N ARG A 470 6.61 49.71 0.14
CA ARG A 470 7.21 48.80 1.12
C ARG A 470 8.47 48.12 0.56
N PHE A 471 8.43 47.77 -0.74
CA PHE A 471 9.60 47.23 -1.42
C PHE A 471 10.80 48.19 -1.35
N ALA A 472 10.57 49.50 -1.54
CA ALA A 472 11.63 50.52 -1.47
C ALA A 472 12.34 50.54 -0.08
N GLU A 473 11.63 50.20 0.98
CA GLU A 473 12.18 50.11 2.36
C GLU A 473 13.05 48.84 2.56
N ILE A 474 12.63 47.70 1.99
CA ILE A 474 13.30 46.41 2.20
C ILE A 474 14.33 46.06 1.13
N ARG A 475 14.37 46.79 0.02
CA ARG A 475 15.21 46.49 -1.15
C ARG A 475 16.68 46.30 -0.80
N SER A 476 17.19 47.09 0.14
CA SER A 476 18.62 47.01 0.58
C SER A 476 18.95 45.74 1.40
N SER A 477 17.93 45.02 1.89
CA SER A 477 18.11 43.76 2.62
C SER A 477 18.03 42.54 1.71
N LEU A 478 17.60 42.72 0.44
CA LEU A 478 17.53 41.65 -0.56
C LEU A 478 18.83 41.59 -1.37
N PRO A 479 19.25 40.38 -1.77
CA PRO A 479 20.37 40.23 -2.72
C PRO A 479 20.15 41.08 -3.98
N GLU A 480 21.21 41.72 -4.48
CA GLU A 480 21.14 42.48 -5.73
C GLU A 480 21.06 41.54 -6.93
N ILE A 481 20.09 41.76 -7.84
CA ILE A 481 19.92 40.95 -9.04
C ILE A 481 20.65 41.63 -10.23
N PRO A 482 21.68 40.97 -10.80
CA PRO A 482 22.41 41.49 -11.95
C PRO A 482 21.48 41.72 -13.14
N GLN A 483 21.77 42.73 -13.95
CA GLN A 483 20.94 43.11 -15.10
C GLN A 483 20.74 41.96 -16.10
N GLN A 484 21.80 41.19 -16.41
CA GLN A 484 21.71 40.00 -17.28
C GLN A 484 20.74 38.94 -16.73
N LYS A 485 20.74 38.73 -15.40
CA LYS A 485 19.82 37.81 -14.76
C LYS A 485 18.38 38.30 -14.87
N LYS A 486 18.13 39.60 -14.72
CA LYS A 486 16.79 40.18 -14.88
C LYS A 486 16.27 39.98 -16.31
N GLU A 487 17.13 40.22 -17.32
CA GLU A 487 16.78 40.04 -18.74
C GLU A 487 16.44 38.56 -19.04
N LEU A 488 17.23 37.62 -18.55
CA LEU A 488 16.96 36.19 -18.73
C LEU A 488 15.67 35.76 -18.03
N CYS A 489 15.45 36.16 -16.77
CA CYS A 489 14.22 35.87 -16.04
C CYS A 489 13.00 36.48 -16.75
N SER A 490 13.10 37.69 -17.27
CA SER A 490 12.02 38.34 -18.04
C SER A 490 11.66 37.56 -19.31
N ALA A 491 12.68 37.09 -20.06
CA ALA A 491 12.44 36.27 -21.25
C ALA A 491 11.75 34.94 -20.91
N ILE A 492 12.18 34.26 -19.82
CA ILE A 492 11.55 33.02 -19.33
C ILE A 492 10.10 33.30 -18.91
N CYS A 493 9.84 34.36 -18.14
CA CYS A 493 8.49 34.74 -17.71
C CYS A 493 7.59 35.00 -18.92
N GLN A 494 8.05 35.72 -19.93
CA GLN A 494 7.26 35.99 -21.12
C GLN A 494 6.83 34.72 -21.87
N ILE A 495 7.71 33.73 -21.96
CA ILE A 495 7.40 32.45 -22.59
C ILE A 495 6.34 31.70 -21.75
N GLN A 496 6.53 31.62 -20.45
CA GLN A 496 5.63 30.85 -19.58
C GLN A 496 4.28 31.52 -19.37
N THR A 497 4.20 32.87 -19.37
CA THR A 497 2.90 33.56 -19.39
C THR A 497 2.12 33.23 -20.65
N GLY A 498 2.77 33.18 -21.84
CA GLY A 498 2.11 32.71 -23.05
C GLY A 498 1.62 31.24 -22.96
N MET A 499 2.39 30.36 -22.32
CA MET A 499 1.95 29.00 -22.07
C MET A 499 0.73 28.95 -21.13
N MET A 500 0.67 29.80 -20.10
CA MET A 500 -0.48 29.89 -19.20
C MET A 500 -1.71 30.51 -19.88
N GLU A 501 -1.54 31.50 -20.79
CA GLU A 501 -2.63 32.07 -21.59
C GLU A 501 -3.29 30.98 -22.46
N GLU A 502 -2.47 30.18 -23.15
CA GLU A 502 -2.97 29.06 -23.94
C GLU A 502 -3.72 28.03 -23.08
N PHE A 503 -3.17 27.68 -21.92
CA PHE A 503 -3.85 26.80 -20.98
C PHE A 503 -5.19 27.38 -20.54
N ALA A 504 -5.23 28.65 -20.13
CA ALA A 504 -6.42 29.33 -19.64
C ALA A 504 -7.51 29.45 -20.72
N ALA A 505 -7.13 29.57 -21.97
CA ALA A 505 -8.08 29.58 -23.10
C ALA A 505 -8.79 28.23 -23.28
N ASN A 506 -8.10 27.13 -23.01
CA ASN A 506 -8.64 25.77 -23.17
C ASN A 506 -9.32 25.22 -21.89
N TYR A 507 -8.87 25.66 -20.71
CA TYR A 507 -9.36 25.22 -19.39
C TYR A 507 -9.70 26.43 -18.50
N PRO A 508 -10.73 27.25 -18.85
CA PRO A 508 -10.99 28.51 -18.19
C PRO A 508 -11.47 28.38 -16.73
N LYS A 509 -12.13 27.30 -16.35
CA LYS A 509 -12.57 27.12 -14.98
C LYS A 509 -11.41 26.71 -14.05
N LEU A 510 -10.54 25.81 -14.51
CA LEU A 510 -9.30 25.45 -13.80
C LEU A 510 -8.41 26.68 -13.64
N ALA A 511 -8.19 27.42 -14.72
CA ALA A 511 -7.39 28.66 -14.69
C ALA A 511 -8.02 29.73 -13.80
N GLY A 512 -9.35 29.85 -13.76
CA GLY A 512 -10.08 30.81 -12.93
C GLY A 512 -9.95 30.57 -11.41
N ARG A 513 -9.50 29.39 -11.01
CA ARG A 513 -9.18 29.07 -9.60
C ARG A 513 -7.71 29.35 -9.25
N ALA A 514 -6.89 29.60 -10.24
CA ALA A 514 -5.47 29.91 -10.09
C ALA A 514 -5.25 31.42 -9.92
N ARG A 515 -3.98 31.85 -9.91
CA ARG A 515 -3.60 33.25 -9.90
C ARG A 515 -3.94 33.90 -11.25
N THR A 516 -4.19 35.23 -11.26
CA THR A 516 -4.14 36.02 -12.50
C THR A 516 -2.80 35.83 -13.19
N ILE A 517 -2.74 36.09 -14.50
CA ILE A 517 -1.55 35.72 -15.28
C ILE A 517 -0.49 36.85 -15.25
N HIS A 518 -0.92 38.10 -15.47
CA HIS A 518 -0.01 39.19 -15.76
C HIS A 518 0.28 40.14 -14.62
N THR A 519 1.49 40.67 -14.56
CA THR A 519 1.95 41.67 -13.59
C THR A 519 1.06 42.90 -13.49
N TYR A 520 0.42 43.35 -14.59
CA TYR A 520 -0.45 44.54 -14.58
C TYR A 520 -1.78 44.28 -13.81
N GLU A 521 -2.07 43.04 -13.47
CA GLU A 521 -3.21 42.64 -12.65
C GLU A 521 -2.87 42.58 -11.16
N ASP A 522 -1.61 42.80 -10.78
CA ASP A 522 -1.16 42.74 -9.38
C ASP A 522 -1.86 43.81 -8.54
N THR A 523 -2.21 43.41 -7.32
CA THR A 523 -2.71 44.27 -6.26
C THR A 523 -2.03 43.92 -4.95
N PRO A 524 -2.16 44.71 -3.88
CA PRO A 524 -1.63 44.35 -2.57
C PRO A 524 -2.12 42.98 -2.04
N TRP A 525 -3.24 42.49 -2.56
CA TRP A 525 -3.91 41.27 -2.11
C TRP A 525 -3.87 40.14 -3.14
N LEU A 526 -3.45 40.42 -4.36
CA LEU A 526 -3.46 39.48 -5.47
C LEU A 526 -2.13 39.57 -6.24
N THR A 527 -1.38 38.48 -6.23
CA THR A 527 -0.12 38.36 -6.98
C THR A 527 -0.31 37.48 -8.20
N SER A 528 0.03 37.98 -9.35
CA SER A 528 -0.03 37.24 -10.62
C SER A 528 0.97 36.11 -10.73
N TYR A 529 0.71 35.19 -11.65
CA TYR A 529 1.63 34.11 -12.00
C TYR A 529 3.00 34.64 -12.46
N GLU A 530 3.01 35.65 -13.31
CA GLU A 530 4.22 36.27 -13.82
C GLU A 530 5.09 36.85 -12.69
N THR A 531 4.50 37.59 -11.77
CA THR A 531 5.22 38.16 -10.61
C THR A 531 5.71 37.09 -9.65
N TYR A 532 4.91 36.07 -9.41
CA TYR A 532 5.30 34.93 -8.58
C TYR A 532 6.49 34.18 -9.19
N LEU A 533 6.43 33.85 -10.49
CA LEU A 533 7.50 33.17 -11.22
C LEU A 533 8.78 34.01 -11.24
N ARG A 534 8.68 35.29 -11.54
CA ARG A 534 9.83 36.19 -11.56
C ARG A 534 10.53 36.26 -10.22
N GLY A 535 9.77 36.38 -9.12
CA GLY A 535 10.30 36.35 -7.76
C GLY A 535 11.04 35.06 -7.46
N GLU A 536 10.50 33.93 -7.90
CA GLU A 536 11.13 32.61 -7.74
C GLU A 536 12.44 32.50 -8.54
N LEU A 537 12.44 32.86 -9.83
CA LEU A 537 13.62 32.80 -10.67
C LEU A 537 14.77 33.70 -10.16
N TYR A 538 14.46 34.82 -9.50
CA TYR A 538 15.47 35.68 -8.88
C TYR A 538 16.24 35.01 -7.76
N THR A 539 15.66 34.00 -7.09
CA THR A 539 16.33 33.27 -6.01
C THR A 539 17.26 32.16 -6.51
N TYR A 540 17.13 31.72 -7.77
CA TYR A 540 17.95 30.64 -8.34
C TYR A 540 19.39 31.08 -8.57
N SER A 541 20.35 30.16 -8.45
CA SER A 541 21.72 30.42 -8.91
C SER A 541 21.77 30.58 -10.45
N ASP A 542 22.87 31.13 -10.94
CA ASP A 542 23.08 31.24 -12.39
C ASP A 542 23.13 29.88 -13.09
N ILE A 543 23.56 28.83 -12.39
CA ILE A 543 23.61 27.46 -12.90
C ILE A 543 22.19 26.90 -13.00
N THR A 544 21.39 27.00 -11.97
CA THR A 544 20.00 26.56 -11.95
C THR A 544 19.19 27.32 -13.01
N LEU A 545 19.38 28.62 -13.10
CA LEU A 545 18.68 29.44 -14.10
C LEU A 545 19.06 29.08 -15.53
N LYS A 546 20.31 28.70 -15.81
CA LYS A 546 20.74 28.20 -17.14
C LYS A 546 20.06 26.87 -17.46
N PHE A 547 20.02 25.93 -16.55
CA PHE A 547 19.29 24.67 -16.76
C PHE A 547 17.81 24.93 -17.01
N TYR A 548 17.19 25.79 -16.21
CA TYR A 548 15.78 26.15 -16.35
C TYR A 548 15.48 26.81 -17.71
N GLY A 549 16.29 27.81 -18.11
CA GLY A 549 16.14 28.46 -19.39
C GLY A 549 16.33 27.52 -20.59
N SER A 550 17.32 26.59 -20.50
CA SER A 550 17.53 25.56 -21.52
C SER A 550 16.35 24.59 -21.62
N PHE A 551 15.79 24.18 -20.47
CA PHE A 551 14.60 23.36 -20.41
C PHE A 551 13.39 24.02 -21.07
N ILE A 552 13.10 25.28 -20.74
CA ILE A 552 12.01 26.05 -21.35
C ILE A 552 12.22 26.22 -22.88
N ALA A 553 13.45 26.54 -23.33
CA ALA A 553 13.75 26.65 -24.73
C ALA A 553 13.54 25.34 -25.50
N ARG A 554 13.90 24.22 -24.91
CA ARG A 554 13.66 22.89 -25.48
C ARG A 554 12.17 22.58 -25.59
N LEU A 555 11.38 22.81 -24.55
CA LEU A 555 9.92 22.60 -24.57
C LEU A 555 9.27 23.43 -25.69
N CYS A 556 9.68 24.70 -25.87
CA CYS A 556 9.21 25.53 -26.97
C CYS A 556 9.55 24.93 -28.33
N THR A 557 10.78 24.40 -28.50
CA THR A 557 11.22 23.80 -29.78
C THR A 557 10.42 22.52 -30.08
N GLU A 558 10.06 21.76 -29.06
CA GLU A 558 9.27 20.53 -29.15
C GLU A 558 7.76 20.80 -29.23
N GLY A 559 7.31 22.05 -29.10
CA GLY A 559 5.89 22.41 -29.07
C GLY A 559 5.16 21.90 -27.84
N ILE A 560 5.88 21.72 -26.73
CA ILE A 560 5.34 21.24 -25.47
C ILE A 560 5.05 22.40 -24.54
N ASN A 561 3.85 22.47 -24.00
CA ASN A 561 3.42 23.50 -23.06
C ASN A 561 3.56 22.99 -21.62
N LEU A 562 4.45 23.63 -20.85
CA LEU A 562 4.73 23.25 -19.46
C LEU A 562 3.51 23.40 -18.53
N ALA A 563 2.64 24.37 -18.80
CA ALA A 563 1.43 24.57 -17.98
C ALA A 563 0.51 23.34 -18.02
N TYR A 564 0.32 22.73 -19.19
CA TYR A 564 -0.44 21.48 -19.31
C TYR A 564 0.21 20.35 -18.52
N MET A 565 1.53 20.19 -18.63
CA MET A 565 2.26 19.13 -17.89
C MET A 565 2.06 19.26 -16.37
N ILE A 566 2.24 20.47 -15.84
CA ILE A 566 2.10 20.75 -14.40
C ILE A 566 0.65 20.53 -13.95
N MET A 567 -0.32 21.06 -14.69
CA MET A 567 -1.73 20.96 -14.33
C MET A 567 -2.25 19.52 -14.45
N GLU A 568 -1.78 18.75 -15.43
CA GLU A 568 -2.10 17.33 -15.53
C GLU A 568 -1.60 16.53 -14.30
N GLN A 569 -0.38 16.80 -13.83
CA GLN A 569 0.13 16.20 -12.60
C GLN A 569 -0.71 16.64 -11.39
N SER A 570 -1.05 17.92 -11.32
CA SER A 570 -1.83 18.48 -10.21
C SER A 570 -3.22 17.83 -10.10
N VAL A 571 -3.98 17.77 -11.19
CA VAL A 571 -5.35 17.20 -11.17
C VAL A 571 -5.33 15.72 -10.83
N LYS A 572 -4.32 14.96 -11.30
CA LYS A 572 -4.13 13.54 -10.93
C LYS A 572 -3.88 13.37 -9.42
N MET A 573 -3.07 14.24 -8.82
CA MET A 573 -2.81 14.22 -7.37
C MET A 573 -4.06 14.59 -6.54
N TYR A 574 -4.99 15.36 -7.11
CA TYR A 574 -6.30 15.64 -6.52
C TYR A 574 -7.35 14.56 -6.82
N GLY A 575 -6.99 13.46 -7.52
CA GLY A 575 -7.85 12.30 -7.76
C GLY A 575 -8.68 12.35 -9.04
N TYR A 576 -8.41 13.28 -9.95
CA TYR A 576 -9.03 13.32 -11.27
C TYR A 576 -8.22 12.49 -12.28
N GLU A 577 -8.89 11.89 -13.26
CA GLU A 577 -8.23 11.09 -14.29
C GLU A 577 -7.59 11.94 -15.40
N SER A 578 -8.15 13.13 -15.68
CA SER A 578 -7.71 14.02 -16.74
C SER A 578 -8.04 15.50 -16.45
N LEU A 579 -7.42 16.40 -17.23
CA LEU A 579 -7.75 17.83 -17.23
C LEU A 579 -9.22 18.06 -17.60
N ASP A 580 -9.75 17.33 -18.59
CA ASP A 580 -11.15 17.46 -19.02
C ASP A 580 -12.12 17.13 -17.89
N GLN A 581 -11.88 16.00 -17.19
CA GLN A 581 -12.69 15.63 -16.03
C GLN A 581 -12.62 16.70 -14.93
N ALA A 582 -11.43 17.22 -14.64
CA ALA A 582 -11.25 18.24 -13.63
C ALA A 582 -11.94 19.56 -14.02
N GLU A 583 -11.89 19.96 -15.30
CA GLU A 583 -12.57 21.15 -15.82
C GLU A 583 -14.09 21.03 -15.72
N GLU A 584 -14.65 19.84 -16.00
CA GLU A 584 -16.10 19.60 -15.87
C GLU A 584 -16.58 19.76 -14.42
N HIS A 585 -15.77 19.34 -13.45
CA HIS A 585 -16.09 19.37 -12.01
C HIS A 585 -15.63 20.67 -11.32
N SER A 586 -14.96 21.56 -12.03
CA SER A 586 -14.55 22.89 -11.60
C SER A 586 -15.65 23.93 -11.87
#